data_0754f210188c3f9398573f18081114a1
#
_entry.id   0754f210188c3f9398573f18081114a1
#
_cell.length_a   1.000
_cell.length_b   1.000
_cell.length_c   1.000
_cell.angle_alpha   90.00
_cell.angle_beta   90.00
_cell.angle_gamma   90.00
#
_symmetry.space_group_name_H-M   'P 1'
#
loop_
_entity.id
_entity.type
_entity.pdbx_description
1 polymer ?
#
loop_
_entity_poly.entity_id
_entity_poly.type
_entity_poly.pdbx_seq_one_letter_code
_entity_poly.pdbx_strand_id
1 'polypeptide(L)'
;LQSVICVLGLAGGLSCFTVCNYMLRKELAWNKQLPHYGETYKLVTIRENGEVDGLVSLDLAEQLKQEFPEIEKSVYYVGMSGVSDKLCVVGQENGKQTAAKAFFVLTDSSFFDFYDFRLTAGNGEKLKKQPDVLILTSEGADKIFGTSEAVGKSFTEVNDFENTERSWTVAAMMENFPHRTDFQYGDGVVLNSDVLRQARYRDYVFVYYRLREGTSYELLNRKIGVYMEKHPEWR
;
A
#
# COMPACT_ATOMS: atom_id res chain seq x y z
N LEU A 1 13.54 32.98 42.54
CA LEU A 1 14.22 32.61 41.27
C LEU A 1 14.31 31.11 41.14
N GLN A 2 14.80 30.37 42.16
CA GLN A 2 14.99 28.92 42.13
C GLN A 2 13.70 28.14 41.87
N SER A 3 12.59 28.52 42.51
CA SER A 3 11.27 27.89 42.31
C SER A 3 10.76 28.07 40.86
N VAL A 4 11.02 29.24 40.26
CA VAL A 4 10.60 29.51 38.87
C VAL A 4 11.39 28.62 37.90
N ILE A 5 12.69 28.46 38.11
CA ILE A 5 13.56 27.58 37.28
C ILE A 5 13.10 26.15 37.40
N CYS A 6 12.80 25.66 38.61
CA CYS A 6 12.27 24.30 38.80
C CYS A 6 10.92 24.07 38.10
N VAL A 7 10.00 25.07 38.19
CA VAL A 7 8.70 24.96 37.50
C VAL A 7 8.85 24.95 35.99
N LEU A 8 9.69 25.82 35.44
CA LEU A 8 9.97 25.86 34.01
C LEU A 8 10.65 24.56 33.50
N GLY A 9 11.60 24.05 34.29
CA GLY A 9 12.27 22.77 33.95
C GLY A 9 11.29 21.60 33.98
N LEU A 10 10.41 21.53 34.99
CA LEU A 10 9.39 20.49 35.09
C LEU A 10 8.36 20.60 33.95
N ALA A 11 7.89 21.81 33.67
CA ALA A 11 6.95 22.07 32.59
C ALA A 11 7.56 21.67 31.21
N GLY A 12 8.81 22.04 30.96
CA GLY A 12 9.52 21.68 29.76
C GLY A 12 9.70 20.15 29.62
N GLY A 13 10.13 19.49 30.68
CA GLY A 13 10.29 18.04 30.72
C GLY A 13 8.98 17.29 30.50
N LEU A 14 7.89 17.74 31.15
CA LEU A 14 6.57 17.14 30.99
C LEU A 14 6.02 17.35 29.57
N SER A 15 6.26 18.52 28.99
CA SER A 15 5.87 18.81 27.61
C SER A 15 6.60 17.92 26.61
N CYS A 16 7.92 17.80 26.73
CA CYS A 16 8.71 16.87 25.91
C CYS A 16 8.23 15.43 26.06
N PHE A 17 8.03 14.95 27.27
CA PHE A 17 7.51 13.60 27.52
C PHE A 17 6.16 13.37 26.86
N THR A 18 5.25 14.33 26.97
CA THR A 18 3.91 14.23 26.38
C THR A 18 3.98 14.15 24.85
N VAL A 19 4.80 15.00 24.22
CA VAL A 19 5.00 15.00 22.77
C VAL A 19 5.63 13.68 22.31
N CYS A 20 6.70 13.23 22.97
CA CYS A 20 7.35 11.96 22.64
C CYS A 20 6.38 10.77 22.79
N ASN A 21 5.62 10.73 23.87
CA ASN A 21 4.62 9.66 24.11
C ASN A 21 3.51 9.70 23.06
N TYR A 22 3.04 10.89 22.67
CA TYR A 22 2.06 11.05 21.60
C TYR A 22 2.61 10.53 20.26
N MET A 23 3.84 10.91 19.89
CA MET A 23 4.49 10.45 18.67
C MET A 23 4.65 8.92 18.68
N LEU A 24 5.17 8.38 19.78
CA LEU A 24 5.33 6.92 19.92
C LEU A 24 4.01 6.17 19.78
N ARG A 25 2.95 6.64 20.44
CA ARG A 25 1.61 6.04 20.30
C ARG A 25 1.07 6.14 18.87
N LYS A 26 1.38 7.23 18.17
CA LYS A 26 1.00 7.45 16.78
C LYS A 26 1.68 6.43 15.85
N GLU A 27 2.97 6.20 16.04
CA GLU A 27 3.72 5.20 15.28
C GLU A 27 3.26 3.76 15.60
N LEU A 28 3.09 3.44 16.87
CA LEU A 28 2.60 2.12 17.30
C LEU A 28 1.14 1.82 16.88
N ALA A 29 0.40 2.83 16.42
CA ALA A 29 -0.95 2.67 15.89
C ALA A 29 -0.99 2.49 14.36
N TRP A 30 0.18 2.46 13.69
CA TRP A 30 0.26 2.30 12.23
C TRP A 30 -0.37 0.97 11.79
N ASN A 31 -1.14 1.00 10.72
CA ASN A 31 -1.89 -0.13 10.14
C ASN A 31 -2.94 -0.81 11.06
N LYS A 32 -3.06 -0.43 12.33
CA LYS A 32 -4.01 -1.07 13.27
C LYS A 32 -5.47 -0.91 12.88
N GLN A 33 -5.77 0.02 12.00
CA GLN A 33 -7.13 0.24 11.49
C GLN A 33 -7.48 -0.69 10.31
N LEU A 34 -6.48 -1.37 9.74
CA LEU A 34 -6.73 -2.34 8.68
C LEU A 34 -7.38 -3.61 9.25
N PRO A 35 -8.34 -4.19 8.55
CA PRO A 35 -8.91 -5.48 8.92
C PRO A 35 -7.83 -6.54 9.10
N HIS A 36 -8.03 -7.44 10.05
CA HIS A 36 -7.12 -8.56 10.32
C HIS A 36 -5.67 -8.17 10.65
N TYR A 37 -5.43 -6.95 11.15
CA TYR A 37 -4.09 -6.48 11.50
C TYR A 37 -3.31 -7.46 12.40
N GLY A 38 -3.98 -8.08 13.38
CA GLY A 38 -3.34 -9.02 14.33
C GLY A 38 -2.88 -10.35 13.70
N GLU A 39 -3.37 -10.69 12.52
CA GLU A 39 -3.07 -11.92 11.78
C GLU A 39 -2.25 -11.64 10.52
N THR A 40 -1.93 -10.36 10.27
CA THR A 40 -1.24 -9.90 9.07
C THR A 40 0.23 -9.63 9.37
N TYR A 41 1.11 -10.24 8.59
CA TYR A 41 2.55 -10.15 8.73
C TYR A 41 3.18 -9.69 7.43
N LYS A 42 4.10 -8.73 7.51
CA LYS A 42 4.88 -8.25 6.38
C LYS A 42 6.09 -9.16 6.16
N LEU A 43 6.29 -9.61 4.94
CA LEU A 43 7.54 -10.26 4.55
C LEU A 43 8.62 -9.19 4.38
N VAL A 44 9.77 -9.42 4.96
CA VAL A 44 10.92 -8.52 4.87
C VAL A 44 12.18 -9.32 4.61
N THR A 45 13.13 -8.71 3.92
CA THR A 45 14.48 -9.25 3.75
C THR A 45 15.41 -8.57 4.75
N ILE A 46 16.27 -9.33 5.40
CA ILE A 46 17.32 -8.82 6.29
C ILE A 46 18.63 -8.96 5.54
N ARG A 47 19.26 -7.84 5.22
CA ARG A 47 20.55 -7.81 4.53
C ARG A 47 21.68 -8.23 5.47
N GLU A 48 22.84 -8.60 4.93
CA GLU A 48 24.02 -9.01 5.70
C GLU A 48 24.48 -7.92 6.70
N ASN A 49 24.25 -6.65 6.40
CA ASN A 49 24.58 -5.52 7.28
C ASN A 49 23.52 -5.31 8.40
N GLY A 50 22.47 -6.16 8.47
CA GLY A 50 21.36 -6.08 9.43
C GLY A 50 20.27 -5.08 9.04
N GLU A 51 20.34 -4.43 7.89
CA GLU A 51 19.26 -3.58 7.40
C GLU A 51 18.05 -4.42 6.99
N VAL A 52 16.86 -3.94 7.39
CA VAL A 52 15.59 -4.57 7.03
C VAL A 52 15.05 -3.88 5.77
N ASP A 53 14.89 -4.65 4.71
CA ASP A 53 14.26 -4.20 3.48
C ASP A 53 12.82 -4.76 3.42
N GLY A 54 11.87 -3.87 3.21
CA GLY A 54 10.46 -4.25 3.09
C GLY A 54 10.05 -4.63 1.67
N LEU A 55 10.96 -4.50 0.70
CA LEU A 55 10.73 -4.88 -0.70
C LEU A 55 11.30 -6.28 -0.94
N VAL A 56 10.53 -7.13 -1.58
CA VAL A 56 10.87 -8.54 -1.81
C VAL A 56 10.58 -8.92 -3.24
N SER A 57 11.21 -10.01 -3.71
CA SER A 57 10.85 -10.61 -4.99
C SER A 57 9.45 -11.23 -4.94
N LEU A 58 8.65 -10.95 -5.95
CA LEU A 58 7.31 -11.54 -6.11
C LEU A 58 7.40 -13.07 -6.22
N ASP A 59 8.41 -13.57 -6.92
CA ASP A 59 8.58 -15.02 -7.11
C ASP A 59 8.87 -15.72 -5.79
N LEU A 60 9.75 -15.15 -4.95
CA LEU A 60 9.99 -15.66 -3.61
C LEU A 60 8.69 -15.65 -2.79
N ALA A 61 7.93 -14.58 -2.84
CA ALA A 61 6.69 -14.47 -2.08
C ALA A 61 5.65 -15.51 -2.53
N GLU A 62 5.50 -15.74 -3.83
CA GLU A 62 4.62 -16.78 -4.36
C GLU A 62 5.10 -18.18 -4.00
N GLN A 63 6.40 -18.43 -4.05
CA GLN A 63 6.99 -19.71 -3.67
C GLN A 63 6.77 -20.02 -2.18
N LEU A 64 6.99 -19.05 -1.29
CA LEU A 64 6.73 -19.23 0.15
C LEU A 64 5.25 -19.52 0.42
N LYS A 65 4.33 -18.86 -0.28
CA LYS A 65 2.90 -19.16 -0.14
C LYS A 65 2.54 -20.58 -0.57
N GLN A 66 3.19 -21.10 -1.61
CA GLN A 66 2.97 -22.47 -2.07
C GLN A 66 3.56 -23.52 -1.12
N GLU A 67 4.73 -23.24 -0.54
CA GLU A 67 5.44 -24.16 0.36
C GLU A 67 4.83 -24.23 1.76
N PHE A 68 4.30 -23.10 2.26
CA PHE A 68 3.80 -23.01 3.62
C PHE A 68 2.28 -22.87 3.69
N PRO A 69 1.54 -23.97 3.93
CA PRO A 69 0.07 -23.98 4.01
C PRO A 69 -0.47 -23.16 5.20
N GLU A 70 0.38 -22.77 6.14
CA GLU A 70 0.07 -21.84 7.22
C GLU A 70 -0.28 -20.44 6.71
N ILE A 71 0.19 -20.07 5.49
CA ILE A 71 -0.14 -18.81 4.83
C ILE A 71 -1.48 -18.97 4.12
N GLU A 72 -2.51 -18.39 4.71
CA GLU A 72 -3.88 -18.48 4.17
C GLU A 72 -4.07 -17.58 2.96
N LYS A 73 -3.71 -16.30 3.11
CA LYS A 73 -3.85 -15.29 2.05
C LYS A 73 -2.55 -14.50 1.89
N SER A 74 -2.37 -13.96 0.71
CA SER A 74 -1.28 -13.05 0.40
C SER A 74 -1.79 -11.87 -0.41
N VAL A 75 -1.13 -10.73 -0.27
CA VAL A 75 -1.32 -9.57 -1.11
C VAL A 75 0.05 -9.01 -1.50
N TYR A 76 0.14 -8.57 -2.74
CA TYR A 76 1.33 -7.98 -3.31
C TYR A 76 0.98 -6.61 -3.84
N TYR A 77 1.80 -5.61 -3.56
CA TYR A 77 1.62 -4.30 -4.17
C TYR A 77 2.95 -3.58 -4.33
N VAL A 78 3.02 -2.75 -5.35
CA VAL A 78 4.09 -1.77 -5.48
C VAL A 78 3.67 -0.55 -4.68
N GLY A 79 4.43 -0.34 -3.62
CA GLY A 79 4.14 0.75 -2.68
C GLY A 79 4.59 2.09 -3.19
N MET A 80 4.13 3.05 -2.47
CA MET A 80 4.26 4.48 -2.75
C MET A 80 5.69 5.03 -2.70
N SER A 81 6.63 4.33 -2.10
CA SER A 81 8.01 4.84 -1.94
C SER A 81 8.89 4.76 -3.20
N GLY A 82 8.41 4.12 -4.27
CA GLY A 82 9.16 3.98 -5.53
C GLY A 82 8.41 4.48 -6.76
N VAL A 83 7.14 4.91 -6.61
CA VAL A 83 6.32 5.41 -7.71
C VAL A 83 6.06 6.90 -7.46
N SER A 84 6.63 7.75 -8.29
CA SER A 84 6.39 9.20 -8.24
C SER A 84 4.91 9.51 -8.43
N ASP A 85 4.43 10.61 -7.82
CA ASP A 85 3.12 11.16 -8.13
C ASP A 85 2.88 11.16 -9.64
N LYS A 86 1.76 10.60 -10.05
CA LYS A 86 1.38 10.60 -11.47
C LYS A 86 0.65 11.87 -11.81
N LEU A 87 1.09 12.54 -12.87
CA LEU A 87 0.38 13.70 -13.39
C LEU A 87 -0.84 13.22 -14.18
N CYS A 88 -2.02 13.48 -13.64
CA CYS A 88 -3.31 13.13 -14.24
C CYS A 88 -3.88 14.38 -14.92
N VAL A 89 -4.04 14.30 -16.23
CA VAL A 89 -4.56 15.41 -17.05
C VAL A 89 -5.98 15.05 -17.47
N VAL A 90 -6.96 15.83 -17.00
CA VAL A 90 -8.35 15.71 -17.41
C VAL A 90 -8.57 16.55 -18.66
N GLY A 91 -9.19 15.94 -19.67
CA GLY A 91 -9.49 16.61 -20.95
C GLY A 91 -10.34 17.86 -20.77
N GLN A 92 -10.27 18.75 -21.76
CA GLN A 92 -10.88 20.08 -21.72
C GLN A 92 -12.41 20.03 -21.65
N GLU A 93 -12.97 20.45 -20.52
CA GLU A 93 -14.31 21.03 -20.50
C GLU A 93 -14.17 22.56 -20.56
N ASN A 94 -14.75 23.17 -21.56
CA ASN A 94 -14.70 24.64 -21.82
C ASN A 94 -13.29 25.25 -22.06
N GLY A 95 -12.37 24.51 -22.67
CA GLY A 95 -11.05 25.03 -23.02
C GLY A 95 -10.05 25.13 -21.88
N LYS A 96 -10.39 24.61 -20.67
CA LYS A 96 -9.53 24.61 -19.51
C LYS A 96 -9.10 23.18 -19.18
N GLN A 97 -7.83 22.90 -19.34
CA GLN A 97 -7.24 21.61 -18.92
C GLN A 97 -7.00 21.63 -17.41
N THR A 98 -7.47 20.61 -16.72
CA THR A 98 -7.18 20.44 -15.28
C THR A 98 -6.16 19.34 -15.12
N ALA A 99 -5.13 19.60 -14.34
CA ALA A 99 -4.10 18.62 -14.00
C ALA A 99 -3.98 18.45 -12.48
N ALA A 100 -3.89 17.24 -12.02
CA ALA A 100 -3.69 16.90 -10.62
C ALA A 100 -2.59 15.84 -10.48
N LYS A 101 -1.81 15.91 -9.42
CA LYS A 101 -0.91 14.82 -9.06
C LYS A 101 -1.67 13.80 -8.25
N ALA A 102 -1.68 12.56 -8.68
CA ALA A 102 -2.37 11.47 -8.00
C ALA A 102 -1.44 10.28 -7.75
N PHE A 103 -1.83 9.47 -6.81
CA PHE A 103 -1.03 8.42 -6.28
C PHE A 103 -1.82 7.10 -6.24
N PHE A 104 -1.39 6.11 -7.02
CA PHE A 104 -2.09 4.86 -7.17
C PHE A 104 -1.30 3.69 -6.59
N VAL A 105 -1.99 2.82 -5.84
CA VAL A 105 -1.45 1.54 -5.39
C VAL A 105 -1.60 0.54 -6.55
N LEU A 106 -0.48 0.05 -7.06
CA LEU A 106 -0.49 -0.99 -8.08
C LEU A 106 -0.51 -2.36 -7.41
N THR A 107 -1.52 -3.15 -7.70
CA THR A 107 -1.75 -4.47 -7.07
C THR A 107 -2.55 -5.40 -8.00
N ASP A 108 -2.98 -6.53 -7.48
CA ASP A 108 -3.90 -7.45 -8.14
C ASP A 108 -5.26 -7.53 -7.41
N SER A 109 -6.13 -8.40 -7.90
CA SER A 109 -7.48 -8.56 -7.32
C SER A 109 -7.49 -9.11 -5.88
N SER A 110 -6.38 -9.69 -5.39
CA SER A 110 -6.26 -10.20 -4.03
C SER A 110 -6.32 -9.09 -2.98
N PHE A 111 -6.02 -7.85 -3.38
CA PHE A 111 -6.02 -6.68 -2.51
C PHE A 111 -7.36 -6.48 -1.78
N PHE A 112 -8.46 -6.56 -2.52
CA PHE A 112 -9.80 -6.40 -1.94
C PHE A 112 -10.19 -7.57 -1.04
N ASP A 113 -9.83 -8.80 -1.41
CA ASP A 113 -10.11 -9.99 -0.61
C ASP A 113 -9.21 -10.09 0.64
N PHE A 114 -8.08 -9.39 0.63
CA PHE A 114 -7.14 -9.35 1.74
C PHE A 114 -7.50 -8.28 2.79
N TYR A 115 -7.85 -7.07 2.34
CA TYR A 115 -8.12 -5.93 3.24
C TYR A 115 -9.60 -5.65 3.44
N ASP A 116 -10.51 -6.39 2.79
CA ASP A 116 -11.96 -6.22 2.86
C ASP A 116 -12.44 -4.78 2.51
N PHE A 117 -11.67 -4.02 1.71
CA PHE A 117 -12.09 -2.70 1.25
C PHE A 117 -13.35 -2.79 0.40
N ARG A 118 -14.27 -1.86 0.64
CA ARG A 118 -15.59 -1.86 -0.03
C ARG A 118 -15.58 -0.97 -1.27
N LEU A 119 -16.19 -1.48 -2.31
CA LEU A 119 -16.56 -0.65 -3.45
C LEU A 119 -17.82 0.14 -3.11
N THR A 120 -17.77 1.45 -3.37
CA THR A 120 -18.92 2.37 -3.16
C THR A 120 -19.75 2.55 -4.42
N ALA A 121 -19.15 2.35 -5.61
CA ALA A 121 -19.82 2.32 -6.89
C ALA A 121 -19.06 1.44 -7.90
N GLY A 122 -19.76 0.91 -8.89
CA GLY A 122 -19.21 -0.02 -9.89
C GLY A 122 -19.54 -1.49 -9.59
N ASN A 123 -19.11 -2.40 -10.48
CA ASN A 123 -19.42 -3.84 -10.37
C ASN A 123 -18.15 -4.65 -10.07
N GLY A 124 -17.92 -5.00 -8.80
CA GLY A 124 -16.73 -5.68 -8.32
C GLY A 124 -16.41 -7.01 -9.01
N GLU A 125 -17.42 -7.82 -9.31
CA GLU A 125 -17.20 -9.13 -9.94
C GLU A 125 -16.66 -9.03 -11.37
N LYS A 126 -17.07 -7.98 -12.09
CA LYS A 126 -16.52 -7.72 -13.44
C LYS A 126 -15.09 -7.20 -13.38
N LEU A 127 -14.76 -6.41 -12.35
CA LEU A 127 -13.44 -5.78 -12.20
C LEU A 127 -12.35 -6.79 -11.93
N LYS A 128 -12.62 -7.83 -11.14
CA LYS A 128 -11.66 -8.89 -10.83
C LYS A 128 -11.19 -9.68 -12.07
N LYS A 129 -11.94 -9.62 -13.17
CA LYS A 129 -11.68 -10.37 -14.41
C LYS A 129 -11.08 -9.53 -15.54
N GLN A 130 -10.94 -8.22 -15.34
CA GLN A 130 -10.40 -7.31 -16.35
C GLN A 130 -8.93 -7.01 -16.07
N PRO A 131 -8.07 -7.03 -17.08
CA PRO A 131 -6.75 -6.42 -16.97
C PRO A 131 -6.90 -4.89 -16.91
N ASP A 132 -5.98 -4.22 -16.21
CA ASP A 132 -5.90 -2.76 -16.20
C ASP A 132 -7.16 -2.04 -15.70
N VAL A 133 -7.51 -2.25 -14.45
CA VAL A 133 -8.67 -1.60 -13.83
C VAL A 133 -8.21 -0.50 -12.89
N LEU A 134 -8.72 0.71 -13.10
CA LEU A 134 -8.53 1.83 -12.17
C LEU A 134 -9.77 1.98 -11.28
N ILE A 135 -9.53 1.98 -9.99
CA ILE A 135 -10.53 2.21 -8.94
C ILE A 135 -10.07 3.42 -8.13
N LEU A 136 -10.91 4.44 -7.98
CA LEU A 136 -10.59 5.63 -7.21
C LEU A 136 -11.25 5.62 -5.85
N THR A 137 -10.59 6.26 -4.89
CA THR A 137 -11.23 6.71 -3.67
C THR A 137 -12.08 7.95 -3.93
N SER A 138 -13.00 8.30 -3.02
CA SER A 138 -13.77 9.55 -3.14
C SER A 138 -12.86 10.78 -3.11
N GLU A 139 -11.82 10.76 -2.27
CA GLU A 139 -10.81 11.84 -2.19
C GLU A 139 -9.98 11.93 -3.47
N GLY A 140 -9.57 10.79 -4.04
CA GLY A 140 -8.85 10.75 -5.30
C GLY A 140 -9.68 11.27 -6.48
N ALA A 141 -10.97 10.94 -6.51
CA ALA A 141 -11.88 11.45 -7.53
C ALA A 141 -12.09 12.96 -7.42
N ASP A 142 -12.27 13.47 -6.20
CA ASP A 142 -12.40 14.91 -5.97
C ASP A 142 -11.12 15.66 -6.38
N LYS A 143 -9.97 15.12 -6.04
CA LYS A 143 -8.66 15.67 -6.39
C LYS A 143 -8.41 15.75 -7.90
N ILE A 144 -8.81 14.72 -8.65
CA ILE A 144 -8.58 14.63 -10.10
C ILE A 144 -9.67 15.35 -10.90
N PHE A 145 -10.95 15.15 -10.52
CA PHE A 145 -12.11 15.58 -11.29
C PHE A 145 -12.92 16.71 -10.65
N GLY A 146 -12.61 17.10 -9.40
CA GLY A 146 -13.41 18.05 -8.63
C GLY A 146 -14.80 17.51 -8.24
N THR A 147 -14.96 16.19 -8.17
CA THR A 147 -16.21 15.54 -7.80
C THR A 147 -15.94 14.16 -7.22
N SER A 148 -16.74 13.75 -6.23
CA SER A 148 -16.66 12.40 -5.64
C SER A 148 -17.29 11.30 -6.49
N GLU A 149 -17.95 11.64 -7.60
CA GLU A 149 -18.56 10.69 -8.53
C GLU A 149 -17.76 10.67 -9.84
N ALA A 150 -16.99 9.63 -10.07
CA ALA A 150 -16.05 9.56 -11.20
C ALA A 150 -16.19 8.29 -12.06
N VAL A 151 -17.10 7.35 -11.76
CA VAL A 151 -17.26 6.14 -12.58
C VAL A 151 -17.53 6.51 -14.04
N GLY A 152 -16.75 5.94 -14.96
CA GLY A 152 -16.82 6.22 -16.39
C GLY A 152 -16.10 7.47 -16.86
N LYS A 153 -15.60 8.33 -15.95
CA LYS A 153 -14.73 9.47 -16.32
C LYS A 153 -13.34 8.99 -16.69
N SER A 154 -12.66 9.75 -17.52
CA SER A 154 -11.32 9.41 -18.01
C SER A 154 -10.35 10.56 -17.81
N PHE A 155 -9.07 10.21 -17.63
CA PHE A 155 -7.95 11.14 -17.63
C PHE A 155 -6.75 10.51 -18.34
N THR A 156 -5.77 11.32 -18.69
CA THR A 156 -4.49 10.88 -19.22
C THR A 156 -3.43 10.98 -18.12
N GLU A 157 -2.81 9.87 -17.79
CA GLU A 157 -1.60 9.82 -16.96
C GLU A 157 -0.40 10.17 -17.83
N VAL A 158 0.38 11.15 -17.41
CA VAL A 158 1.62 11.56 -18.07
C VAL A 158 2.79 11.13 -17.18
N ASN A 159 3.70 10.35 -17.74
CA ASN A 159 4.93 9.98 -17.11
C ASN A 159 6.11 10.72 -17.73
N ASP A 160 6.54 11.81 -17.10
CA ASP A 160 7.61 12.66 -17.58
C ASP A 160 8.96 11.95 -17.69
N PHE A 161 9.21 10.92 -16.86
CA PHE A 161 10.46 10.15 -16.90
C PHE A 161 10.57 9.23 -18.11
N GLU A 162 9.47 8.59 -18.47
CA GLU A 162 9.41 7.63 -19.58
C GLU A 162 8.91 8.28 -20.88
N ASN A 163 8.51 9.54 -20.83
CA ASN A 163 7.85 10.26 -21.92
C ASN A 163 6.68 9.44 -22.51
N THR A 164 5.87 8.86 -21.62
CA THR A 164 4.72 8.04 -21.99
C THR A 164 3.43 8.64 -21.47
N GLU A 165 2.37 8.48 -22.25
CA GLU A 165 1.01 8.84 -21.88
C GLU A 165 0.15 7.60 -21.85
N ARG A 166 -0.71 7.50 -20.83
CA ARG A 166 -1.67 6.42 -20.69
C ARG A 166 -3.04 6.96 -20.33
N SER A 167 -4.05 6.59 -21.10
CA SER A 167 -5.44 6.93 -20.77
C SER A 167 -6.03 5.92 -19.82
N TRP A 168 -6.67 6.42 -18.76
CA TRP A 168 -7.39 5.66 -17.77
C TRP A 168 -8.85 6.02 -17.75
N THR A 169 -9.71 5.01 -17.61
CA THR A 169 -11.14 5.19 -17.32
C THR A 169 -11.43 4.61 -15.95
N VAL A 170 -12.11 5.38 -15.11
CA VAL A 170 -12.49 4.96 -13.76
C VAL A 170 -13.56 3.89 -13.84
N ALA A 171 -13.24 2.68 -13.45
CA ALA A 171 -14.13 1.53 -13.53
C ALA A 171 -15.04 1.39 -12.30
N ALA A 172 -14.56 1.86 -11.14
CA ALA A 172 -15.30 1.82 -9.88
C ALA A 172 -14.79 2.88 -8.91
N MET A 173 -15.55 3.07 -7.84
CA MET A 173 -15.17 3.83 -6.66
C MET A 173 -15.05 2.93 -5.46
N MET A 174 -14.17 3.27 -4.53
CA MET A 174 -13.99 2.60 -3.25
C MET A 174 -14.03 3.59 -2.09
N GLU A 175 -14.18 3.07 -0.88
CA GLU A 175 -14.01 3.86 0.34
C GLU A 175 -12.60 4.46 0.42
N ASN A 176 -12.47 5.58 1.13
CA ASN A 176 -11.17 6.21 1.34
C ASN A 176 -10.28 5.31 2.19
N PHE A 177 -8.97 5.37 1.93
CA PHE A 177 -8.02 4.66 2.75
C PHE A 177 -7.99 5.20 4.18
N PRO A 178 -7.91 4.33 5.20
CA PRO A 178 -7.81 4.78 6.57
C PRO A 178 -6.51 5.56 6.80
N HIS A 179 -6.60 6.58 7.63
CA HIS A 179 -5.40 7.30 8.08
C HIS A 179 -4.47 6.39 8.87
N ARG A 180 -3.17 6.70 8.86
CA ARG A 180 -2.12 5.92 9.54
C ARG A 180 -2.03 4.49 9.05
N THR A 181 -2.14 4.32 7.75
CA THR A 181 -1.90 3.06 7.06
C THR A 181 -0.89 3.29 5.93
N ASP A 182 -0.35 2.20 5.43
CA ASP A 182 0.54 2.23 4.26
C ASP A 182 -0.14 2.81 3.02
N PHE A 183 -1.45 2.92 3.04
CA PHE A 183 -2.27 3.42 1.92
C PHE A 183 -2.80 4.84 2.11
N GLN A 184 -2.55 5.48 3.26
CA GLN A 184 -3.20 6.76 3.65
C GLN A 184 -3.07 7.92 2.64
N TYR A 185 -2.11 7.85 1.73
CA TYR A 185 -1.89 8.86 0.68
C TYR A 185 -2.35 8.38 -0.69
N GLY A 186 -2.94 7.20 -0.78
CA GLY A 186 -3.43 6.63 -2.03
C GLY A 186 -4.71 7.33 -2.50
N ASP A 187 -4.71 7.74 -3.74
CA ASP A 187 -5.90 8.31 -4.42
C ASP A 187 -6.75 7.21 -5.07
N GLY A 188 -6.20 5.99 -5.18
CA GLY A 188 -6.88 4.84 -5.74
C GLY A 188 -5.98 3.62 -5.93
N VAL A 189 -6.54 2.61 -6.57
CA VAL A 189 -5.91 1.32 -6.83
C VAL A 189 -5.92 1.03 -8.33
N VAL A 190 -4.80 0.57 -8.84
CA VAL A 190 -4.69 -0.01 -10.19
C VAL A 190 -4.54 -1.52 -10.05
N LEU A 191 -5.52 -2.26 -10.52
CA LEU A 191 -5.47 -3.72 -10.57
C LEU A 191 -4.80 -4.17 -11.88
N ASN A 192 -3.57 -4.66 -11.78
CA ASN A 192 -2.85 -5.20 -12.93
C ASN A 192 -1.80 -6.21 -12.52
N SER A 193 -2.16 -7.49 -12.53
CA SER A 193 -1.24 -8.58 -12.22
C SER A 193 -0.08 -8.70 -13.22
N ASP A 194 -0.32 -8.40 -14.49
CA ASP A 194 0.70 -8.54 -15.53
C ASP A 194 1.81 -7.49 -15.37
N VAL A 195 1.45 -6.27 -14.96
CA VAL A 195 2.43 -5.21 -14.68
C VAL A 195 3.27 -5.57 -13.45
N LEU A 196 2.68 -6.15 -12.40
CA LEU A 196 3.42 -6.62 -11.23
C LEU A 196 4.51 -7.65 -11.58
N ARG A 197 4.28 -8.46 -12.61
CA ARG A 197 5.22 -9.48 -13.09
C ARG A 197 6.29 -8.94 -14.05
N GLN A 198 6.21 -7.68 -14.45
CA GLN A 198 7.26 -7.07 -15.28
C GLN A 198 8.55 -6.92 -14.47
N ALA A 199 9.70 -7.12 -15.15
CA ALA A 199 11.02 -7.14 -14.52
C ALA A 199 11.30 -5.95 -13.61
N ARG A 200 10.79 -4.76 -13.94
CA ARG A 200 11.00 -3.54 -13.13
C ARG A 200 10.27 -3.52 -11.79
N TYR A 201 9.23 -4.34 -11.61
CA TYR A 201 8.43 -4.39 -10.37
C TYR A 201 8.59 -5.72 -9.63
N ARG A 202 8.95 -6.78 -10.34
CA ARG A 202 9.01 -8.16 -9.85
C ARG A 202 9.87 -8.34 -8.60
N ASP A 203 10.95 -7.58 -8.47
CA ASP A 203 11.88 -7.66 -7.34
C ASP A 203 11.67 -6.58 -6.29
N TYR A 204 10.59 -5.79 -6.43
CA TYR A 204 10.35 -4.60 -5.60
C TYR A 204 8.89 -4.50 -5.15
N VAL A 205 8.31 -5.59 -4.64
CA VAL A 205 6.94 -5.60 -4.13
C VAL A 205 6.91 -5.64 -2.61
N PHE A 206 5.94 -4.95 -2.04
CA PHE A 206 5.54 -5.18 -0.67
C PHE A 206 4.66 -6.40 -0.61
N VAL A 207 4.93 -7.28 0.37
CA VAL A 207 4.24 -8.54 0.55
C VAL A 207 3.69 -8.62 1.95
N TYR A 208 2.39 -8.90 2.05
CA TYR A 208 1.76 -9.21 3.31
C TYR A 208 1.10 -10.58 3.24
N TYR A 209 1.26 -11.34 4.31
CA TYR A 209 0.63 -12.64 4.51
C TYR A 209 -0.37 -12.56 5.65
N ARG A 210 -1.54 -13.19 5.46
CA ARG A 210 -2.46 -13.52 6.53
C ARG A 210 -2.23 -14.99 6.88
N LEU A 211 -2.00 -15.27 8.15
CA LEU A 211 -1.79 -16.62 8.63
C LEU A 211 -3.12 -17.25 9.03
N ARG A 212 -3.21 -18.57 8.91
CA ARG A 212 -4.34 -19.33 9.42
C ARG A 212 -4.45 -19.17 10.93
N GLU A 213 -5.68 -19.16 11.42
CA GLU A 213 -5.97 -19.13 12.86
C GLU A 213 -5.20 -20.22 13.60
N GLY A 214 -4.61 -19.85 14.73
CA GLY A 214 -3.78 -20.78 15.55
C GLY A 214 -2.36 -21.01 15.06
N THR A 215 -1.94 -20.38 13.96
CA THR A 215 -0.54 -20.47 13.49
C THR A 215 0.38 -19.67 14.41
N SER A 216 1.47 -20.30 14.90
CA SER A 216 2.55 -19.55 15.56
C SER A 216 3.43 -18.89 14.52
N TYR A 217 3.49 -17.55 14.58
CA TYR A 217 4.38 -16.73 13.77
C TYR A 217 5.85 -17.14 13.94
N GLU A 218 6.29 -17.37 15.19
CA GLU A 218 7.68 -17.72 15.48
C GLU A 218 8.08 -19.07 14.89
N LEU A 219 7.13 -20.01 14.87
CA LEU A 219 7.38 -21.32 14.28
C LEU A 219 7.46 -21.21 12.76
N LEU A 220 6.55 -20.48 12.13
CA LEU A 220 6.58 -20.25 10.69
C LEU A 220 7.85 -19.52 10.27
N ASN A 221 8.25 -18.47 10.98
CA ASN A 221 9.46 -17.71 10.70
C ASN A 221 10.72 -18.60 10.76
N ARG A 222 10.80 -19.53 11.72
CA ARG A 222 11.90 -20.52 11.78
C ARG A 222 11.87 -21.48 10.60
N LYS A 223 10.69 -21.94 10.19
CA LYS A 223 10.55 -22.81 9.00
C LYS A 223 11.01 -22.11 7.73
N ILE A 224 10.61 -20.85 7.55
CA ILE A 224 11.06 -20.02 6.43
C ILE A 224 12.58 -19.86 6.46
N GLY A 225 13.19 -19.60 7.63
CA GLY A 225 14.64 -19.51 7.76
C GLY A 225 15.36 -20.77 7.29
N VAL A 226 14.91 -21.97 7.74
CA VAL A 226 15.45 -23.25 7.29
C VAL A 226 15.24 -23.49 5.80
N TYR A 227 14.11 -23.04 5.24
CA TYR A 227 13.84 -23.11 3.82
C TYR A 227 14.84 -22.25 3.03
N MET A 228 15.07 -20.99 3.44
CA MET A 228 15.99 -20.06 2.82
C MET A 228 17.45 -20.55 2.85
N GLU A 229 17.86 -21.29 3.90
CA GLU A 229 19.20 -21.91 3.96
C GLU A 229 19.41 -22.95 2.85
N LYS A 230 18.35 -23.66 2.47
CA LYS A 230 18.37 -24.69 1.42
C LYS A 230 18.21 -24.14 0.01
N HIS A 231 17.80 -22.88 -0.10
CA HIS A 231 17.49 -22.21 -1.36
C HIS A 231 18.31 -20.92 -1.52
N PRO A 232 19.64 -21.05 -1.74
CA PRO A 232 20.54 -19.89 -1.84
C PRO A 232 20.23 -18.99 -3.04
N GLU A 233 19.47 -19.46 -4.02
CA GLU A 233 18.98 -18.68 -5.17
C GLU A 233 18.08 -17.50 -4.77
N TRP A 234 17.55 -17.50 -3.55
CA TRP A 234 16.71 -16.44 -3.01
C TRP A 234 17.43 -15.43 -2.10
N ARG A 235 18.76 -15.51 -2.00
CA ARG A 235 19.58 -14.63 -1.18
C ARG A 235 20.08 -13.42 -1.93
#